data_857724cbdaa662f8136c712c2fcfb6ed
#
_entry.id   857724cbdaa662f8136c712c2fcfb6ed
#
_cell.length_a   1.000
_cell.length_b   1.000
_cell.length_c   1.000
_cell.angle_alpha   90.00
_cell.angle_beta   90.00
_cell.angle_gamma   90.00
#
_symmetry.space_group_name_H-M   'P 1'
#
loop_
_entity.id
_entity.type
_entity.pdbx_description
1 polymer ?
#
loop_
_entity_poly.entity_id
_entity_poly.type
_entity_poly.pdbx_seq_one_letter_code
_entity_poly.pdbx_strand_id
1 'polypeptide(L)'
;MNSAPAIQKLLDELERLPGVGPKSAQRMAYWILNTDRATALRLAQSIIEVKDTVHFCSRCFNYAEGDVCEICASTKRDGGIICVVSEPRDIPPIERTGVFGGVYHVLGGALSPLEGIGPDDLHVAELMARLGSEDVGEVVLATNPNVEGETTASYLARLIKPLGVKVTRLASGLPVGGDLEFADEVTLGRALEARREL
;
A
#
# COMPACT_ATOMS: atom_id res chain seq x y z
N MET A 1 -15.97 -31.50 -19.17
CA MET A 1 -17.29 -31.57 -18.47
C MET A 1 -18.18 -30.55 -19.14
N ASN A 2 -19.36 -30.99 -19.66
CA ASN A 2 -20.34 -30.05 -20.28
C ASN A 2 -21.04 -29.26 -19.16
N SER A 3 -20.47 -28.17 -18.74
CA SER A 3 -21.18 -27.22 -17.88
C SER A 3 -22.13 -26.37 -18.71
N ALA A 4 -23.26 -25.93 -18.14
CA ALA A 4 -24.11 -24.96 -18.82
C ALA A 4 -23.29 -23.71 -19.20
N PRO A 5 -23.52 -23.08 -20.36
CA PRO A 5 -22.70 -21.96 -20.85
C PRO A 5 -22.53 -20.82 -19.84
N ALA A 6 -23.57 -20.52 -19.06
CA ALA A 6 -23.53 -19.50 -18.03
C ALA A 6 -22.56 -19.85 -16.86
N ILE A 7 -22.50 -21.16 -16.51
CA ILE A 7 -21.58 -21.62 -15.47
C ILE A 7 -20.12 -21.52 -15.97
N GLN A 8 -19.88 -21.91 -17.23
CA GLN A 8 -18.55 -21.82 -17.82
C GLN A 8 -18.08 -20.37 -17.87
N LYS A 9 -18.92 -19.45 -18.33
CA LYS A 9 -18.58 -18.01 -18.33
C LYS A 9 -18.24 -17.49 -16.94
N LEU A 10 -18.97 -17.89 -15.90
CA LEU A 10 -18.66 -17.50 -14.51
C LEU A 10 -17.31 -18.07 -14.06
N LEU A 11 -17.01 -19.34 -14.38
CA LEU A 11 -15.72 -19.95 -14.06
C LEU A 11 -14.57 -19.22 -14.74
N ASP A 12 -14.71 -18.91 -16.03
CA ASP A 12 -13.68 -18.20 -16.80
C ASP A 12 -13.38 -16.82 -16.21
N GLU A 13 -14.40 -16.07 -15.77
CA GLU A 13 -14.20 -14.75 -15.12
C GLU A 13 -13.58 -14.89 -13.71
N LEU A 14 -13.97 -15.90 -12.95
CA LEU A 14 -13.36 -16.13 -11.62
C LEU A 14 -11.89 -16.57 -11.71
N GLU A 15 -11.53 -17.35 -12.74
CA GLU A 15 -10.14 -17.78 -12.96
C GLU A 15 -9.22 -16.63 -13.40
N ARG A 16 -9.76 -15.51 -13.87
CA ARG A 16 -9.00 -14.29 -14.17
C ARG A 16 -8.55 -13.53 -12.92
N LEU A 17 -9.13 -13.84 -11.75
CA LEU A 17 -8.75 -13.19 -10.49
C LEU A 17 -7.38 -13.69 -10.04
N PRO A 18 -6.47 -12.79 -9.61
CA PRO A 18 -5.16 -13.18 -9.10
C PRO A 18 -5.27 -14.19 -7.95
N GLY A 19 -4.52 -15.29 -8.04
CA GLY A 19 -4.53 -16.35 -7.01
C GLY A 19 -5.73 -17.29 -7.05
N VAL A 20 -6.65 -17.12 -7.99
CA VAL A 20 -7.81 -18.02 -8.17
C VAL A 20 -7.54 -19.01 -9.28
N GLY A 21 -7.20 -20.25 -8.89
CA GLY A 21 -7.07 -21.36 -9.83
C GLY A 21 -8.42 -22.10 -10.07
N PRO A 22 -8.45 -23.08 -11.00
CA PRO A 22 -9.68 -23.78 -11.42
C PRO A 22 -10.48 -24.38 -10.25
N LYS A 23 -9.82 -24.99 -9.26
CA LYS A 23 -10.48 -25.56 -8.07
C LYS A 23 -11.18 -24.50 -7.21
N SER A 24 -10.54 -23.35 -7.03
CA SER A 24 -11.10 -22.23 -6.26
C SER A 24 -12.24 -21.57 -7.02
N ALA A 25 -12.09 -21.32 -8.32
CA ALA A 25 -13.15 -20.82 -9.19
C ALA A 25 -14.37 -21.71 -9.16
N GLN A 26 -14.20 -23.03 -9.29
CA GLN A 26 -15.28 -24.01 -9.23
C GLN A 26 -16.01 -23.94 -7.87
N ARG A 27 -15.29 -23.89 -6.76
CA ARG A 27 -15.89 -23.77 -5.42
C ARG A 27 -16.71 -22.49 -5.26
N MET A 28 -16.18 -21.35 -5.75
CA MET A 28 -16.87 -20.06 -5.72
C MET A 28 -18.12 -20.09 -6.61
N ALA A 29 -18.02 -20.60 -7.83
CA ALA A 29 -19.16 -20.70 -8.76
C ALA A 29 -20.28 -21.54 -8.18
N TYR A 30 -19.99 -22.69 -7.60
CA TYR A 30 -21.01 -23.53 -6.96
C TYR A 30 -21.62 -22.90 -5.71
N TRP A 31 -20.85 -22.14 -4.93
CA TRP A 31 -21.39 -21.36 -3.83
C TRP A 31 -22.38 -20.30 -4.35
N ILE A 32 -22.02 -19.55 -5.39
CA ILE A 32 -22.89 -18.55 -6.01
C ILE A 32 -24.18 -19.19 -6.56
N LEU A 33 -24.09 -20.37 -7.18
CA LEU A 33 -25.24 -21.10 -7.71
C LEU A 33 -26.21 -21.58 -6.61
N ASN A 34 -25.69 -21.93 -5.44
CA ASN A 34 -26.48 -22.45 -4.32
C ASN A 34 -26.96 -21.36 -3.36
N THR A 35 -26.47 -20.13 -3.47
CA THR A 35 -26.94 -19.00 -2.67
C THR A 35 -28.20 -18.38 -3.26
N ASP A 36 -28.94 -17.61 -2.45
CA ASP A 36 -30.11 -16.88 -2.95
C ASP A 36 -29.70 -15.75 -3.91
N ARG A 37 -30.63 -15.38 -4.80
CA ARG A 37 -30.39 -14.34 -5.81
C ARG A 37 -30.02 -12.99 -5.21
N ALA A 38 -30.55 -12.63 -4.03
CA ALA A 38 -30.29 -11.34 -3.40
C ALA A 38 -28.85 -11.27 -2.92
N THR A 39 -28.31 -12.35 -2.37
CA THR A 39 -26.90 -12.43 -1.96
C THR A 39 -25.95 -12.36 -3.16
N ALA A 40 -26.26 -13.05 -4.26
CA ALA A 40 -25.46 -12.95 -5.48
C ALA A 40 -25.49 -11.54 -6.07
N LEU A 41 -26.64 -10.87 -6.07
CA LEU A 41 -26.78 -9.49 -6.53
C LEU A 41 -25.98 -8.51 -5.66
N ARG A 42 -25.99 -8.65 -4.33
CA ARG A 42 -25.18 -7.77 -3.45
C ARG A 42 -23.70 -7.88 -3.80
N LEU A 43 -23.18 -9.08 -4.01
CA LEU A 43 -21.78 -9.26 -4.42
C LEU A 43 -21.49 -8.57 -5.75
N ALA A 44 -22.34 -8.77 -6.75
CA ALA A 44 -22.17 -8.15 -8.06
C ALA A 44 -22.23 -6.62 -7.98
N GLN A 45 -23.17 -6.07 -7.20
CA GLN A 45 -23.31 -4.63 -6.98
C GLN A 45 -22.10 -4.04 -6.28
N SER A 46 -21.56 -4.69 -5.23
CA SER A 46 -20.35 -4.23 -4.54
C SER A 46 -19.14 -4.18 -5.45
N ILE A 47 -19.00 -5.12 -6.39
CA ILE A 47 -17.91 -5.09 -7.39
C ILE A 47 -18.06 -3.89 -8.31
N ILE A 48 -19.28 -3.61 -8.80
CA ILE A 48 -19.56 -2.46 -9.66
C ILE A 48 -19.33 -1.16 -8.90
N GLU A 49 -19.87 -1.04 -7.70
CA GLU A 49 -19.77 0.15 -6.84
C GLU A 49 -18.32 0.56 -6.59
N VAL A 50 -17.45 -0.40 -6.22
CA VAL A 50 -16.01 -0.13 -6.04
C VAL A 50 -15.38 0.43 -7.32
N LYS A 51 -15.78 -0.07 -8.50
CA LYS A 51 -15.24 0.40 -9.78
C LYS A 51 -15.74 1.79 -10.17
N ASP A 52 -16.96 2.14 -9.75
CA ASP A 52 -17.62 3.38 -10.13
C ASP A 52 -17.29 4.52 -9.13
N THR A 53 -17.08 4.20 -7.84
CA THR A 53 -16.94 5.21 -6.79
C THR A 53 -15.52 5.40 -6.28
N VAL A 54 -14.68 4.34 -6.29
CA VAL A 54 -13.33 4.44 -5.73
C VAL A 54 -12.33 4.95 -6.76
N HIS A 55 -11.65 6.02 -6.40
CA HIS A 55 -10.58 6.63 -7.18
C HIS A 55 -9.40 7.02 -6.29
N PHE A 56 -8.37 7.64 -6.84
CA PHE A 56 -7.24 8.13 -6.05
C PHE A 56 -7.56 9.50 -5.43
N CYS A 57 -7.20 9.65 -4.16
CA CYS A 57 -7.23 10.92 -3.45
C CYS A 57 -6.37 11.96 -4.18
N SER A 58 -6.92 13.13 -4.48
CA SER A 58 -6.23 14.22 -5.18
C SER A 58 -4.99 14.73 -4.44
N ARG A 59 -4.91 14.51 -3.11
CA ARG A 59 -3.79 14.98 -2.28
C ARG A 59 -2.71 13.94 -2.02
N CYS A 60 -3.08 12.69 -1.75
CA CYS A 60 -2.13 11.68 -1.28
C CYS A 60 -2.08 10.39 -2.10
N PHE A 61 -2.92 10.23 -3.11
CA PHE A 61 -3.01 9.06 -3.99
C PHE A 61 -3.41 7.75 -3.29
N ASN A 62 -3.95 7.82 -2.06
CA ASN A 62 -4.67 6.71 -1.45
C ASN A 62 -6.04 6.53 -2.12
N TYR A 63 -6.70 5.41 -1.89
CA TYR A 63 -8.09 5.22 -2.32
C TYR A 63 -9.05 6.14 -1.59
N ALA A 64 -10.00 6.72 -2.32
CA ALA A 64 -11.02 7.64 -1.84
C ALA A 64 -12.32 7.46 -2.61
N GLU A 65 -13.46 7.77 -2.00
CA GLU A 65 -14.75 7.92 -2.67
C GLU A 65 -15.08 9.40 -2.94
N GLY A 66 -14.46 10.32 -2.21
CA GLY A 66 -14.53 11.77 -2.41
C GLY A 66 -13.20 12.33 -2.92
N ASP A 67 -13.13 13.59 -3.31
CA ASP A 67 -11.92 14.25 -3.83
C ASP A 67 -10.68 13.96 -2.97
N VAL A 68 -10.83 13.98 -1.65
CA VAL A 68 -9.77 13.58 -0.70
C VAL A 68 -10.22 12.42 0.18
N CYS A 69 -9.29 11.53 0.55
CA CYS A 69 -9.56 10.41 1.44
C CYS A 69 -9.82 10.86 2.88
N GLU A 70 -10.41 9.98 3.69
CA GLU A 70 -10.74 10.25 5.10
C GLU A 70 -9.53 10.69 5.94
N ILE A 71 -8.35 10.15 5.66
CA ILE A 71 -7.11 10.54 6.36
C ILE A 71 -6.74 11.98 6.04
N CYS A 72 -6.77 12.37 4.76
CA CYS A 72 -6.46 13.73 4.33
C CYS A 72 -7.51 14.76 4.77
N ALA A 73 -8.78 14.35 4.90
CA ALA A 73 -9.87 15.20 5.36
C ALA A 73 -9.91 15.36 6.90
N SER A 74 -9.21 14.51 7.64
CA SER A 74 -9.27 14.49 9.09
C SER A 74 -8.49 15.65 9.72
N THR A 75 -9.17 16.48 10.51
CA THR A 75 -8.55 17.56 11.31
C THR A 75 -7.79 17.07 12.55
N LYS A 76 -7.86 15.76 12.82
CA LYS A 76 -7.14 15.14 13.96
C LYS A 76 -5.73 14.69 13.58
N ARG A 77 -5.38 14.73 12.29
CA ARG A 77 -4.09 14.32 11.77
C ARG A 77 -3.10 15.48 11.77
N ASP A 78 -1.87 15.16 12.09
CA ASP A 78 -0.75 16.11 12.00
C ASP A 78 -0.31 16.22 10.52
N GLY A 79 -0.67 17.31 9.86
CA GLY A 79 -0.26 17.58 8.49
C GLY A 79 1.24 17.85 8.32
N GLY A 80 1.94 18.14 9.41
CA GLY A 80 3.40 18.37 9.43
C GLY A 80 4.23 17.08 9.31
N ILE A 81 3.60 15.91 9.35
CA ILE A 81 4.30 14.60 9.23
C ILE A 81 3.69 13.80 8.08
N ILE A 82 4.48 13.52 7.04
CA ILE A 82 4.06 12.72 5.89
C ILE A 82 4.74 11.34 5.92
N CYS A 83 3.95 10.27 5.95
CA CYS A 83 4.43 8.90 5.74
C CYS A 83 4.33 8.54 4.26
N VAL A 84 5.46 8.30 3.62
CA VAL A 84 5.55 7.94 2.21
C VAL A 84 5.57 6.41 2.10
N VAL A 85 4.59 5.87 1.38
CA VAL A 85 4.43 4.42 1.12
C VAL A 85 4.48 4.12 -0.38
N SER A 86 4.77 2.89 -0.75
CA SER A 86 4.78 2.48 -2.15
C SER A 86 3.38 2.39 -2.73
N GLU A 87 2.44 1.77 -2.03
CA GLU A 87 1.09 1.51 -2.52
C GLU A 87 0.02 1.80 -1.46
N PRO A 88 -1.24 2.05 -1.87
CA PRO A 88 -2.34 2.27 -0.91
C PRO A 88 -2.52 1.13 0.10
N ARG A 89 -2.24 -0.11 -0.30
CA ARG A 89 -2.35 -1.32 0.57
C ARG A 89 -1.35 -1.33 1.72
N ASP A 90 -0.32 -0.47 1.68
CA ASP A 90 0.69 -0.36 2.75
C ASP A 90 0.16 0.49 3.93
N ILE A 91 -0.86 1.32 3.70
CA ILE A 91 -1.44 2.21 4.72
C ILE A 91 -2.18 1.44 5.83
N PRO A 92 -3.09 0.49 5.54
CA PRO A 92 -3.86 -0.18 6.58
C PRO A 92 -3.03 -0.92 7.64
N PRO A 93 -1.89 -1.57 7.33
CA PRO A 93 -1.00 -2.12 8.35
C PRO A 93 -0.46 -1.07 9.32
N ILE A 94 -0.06 0.11 8.82
CA ILE A 94 0.45 1.21 9.64
C ILE A 94 -0.68 1.77 10.52
N GLU A 95 -1.85 2.02 9.95
CA GLU A 95 -3.03 2.51 10.67
C GLU A 95 -3.46 1.58 11.82
N ARG A 96 -3.42 0.27 11.61
CA ARG A 96 -3.76 -0.71 12.66
C ARG A 96 -2.86 -0.65 13.89
N THR A 97 -1.66 -0.08 13.78
CA THR A 97 -0.79 0.11 14.95
C THR A 97 -1.32 1.15 15.93
N GLY A 98 -2.11 2.11 15.44
CA GLY A 98 -2.61 3.25 16.21
C GLY A 98 -1.51 4.24 16.66
N VAL A 99 -0.27 4.07 16.21
CA VAL A 99 0.88 4.89 16.65
C VAL A 99 1.09 6.10 15.73
N PHE A 100 0.77 5.98 14.45
CA PHE A 100 1.02 7.04 13.48
C PHE A 100 -0.13 8.04 13.42
N GLY A 101 0.15 9.30 13.72
CA GLY A 101 -0.83 10.40 13.74
C GLY A 101 -0.76 11.35 12.55
N GLY A 102 0.20 11.15 11.63
CA GLY A 102 0.40 12.01 10.45
C GLY A 102 -0.51 11.69 9.27
N VAL A 103 -0.16 12.22 8.10
CA VAL A 103 -0.82 11.97 6.82
C VAL A 103 0.07 11.12 5.91
N TYR A 104 -0.47 10.67 4.78
CA TYR A 104 0.26 9.79 3.85
C TYR A 104 0.54 10.45 2.51
N HIS A 105 1.49 9.86 1.80
CA HIS A 105 1.69 10.06 0.37
C HIS A 105 2.03 8.71 -0.28
N VAL A 106 1.26 8.32 -1.29
CA VAL A 106 1.42 7.06 -2.02
C VAL A 106 2.18 7.32 -3.31
N LEU A 107 3.27 6.61 -3.52
CA LEU A 107 4.13 6.78 -4.69
C LEU A 107 3.53 6.13 -5.95
N GLY A 108 2.69 5.10 -5.81
CA GLY A 108 2.16 4.29 -6.92
C GLY A 108 3.09 3.14 -7.32
N GLY A 109 4.18 2.90 -6.59
CA GLY A 109 5.16 1.85 -6.84
C GLY A 109 6.50 2.10 -6.17
N ALA A 110 7.55 1.51 -6.71
CA ALA A 110 8.94 1.72 -6.32
C ALA A 110 9.82 1.83 -7.57
N LEU A 111 10.96 2.49 -7.46
CA LEU A 111 11.97 2.55 -8.53
C LEU A 111 12.45 1.14 -8.86
N SER A 112 12.31 0.73 -10.11
CA SER A 112 12.74 -0.58 -10.61
C SER A 112 13.33 -0.43 -12.03
N PRO A 113 14.64 -0.20 -12.15
CA PRO A 113 15.29 -0.08 -13.46
C PRO A 113 15.12 -1.34 -14.32
N LEU A 114 15.00 -2.52 -13.71
CA LEU A 114 14.80 -3.78 -14.43
C LEU A 114 13.40 -3.86 -15.06
N GLU A 115 12.41 -3.22 -14.46
CA GLU A 115 11.04 -3.14 -14.98
C GLU A 115 10.80 -1.84 -15.75
N GLY A 116 11.81 -0.99 -15.89
CA GLY A 116 11.72 0.31 -16.57
C GLY A 116 10.97 1.38 -15.78
N ILE A 117 10.75 1.18 -14.47
CA ILE A 117 10.05 2.15 -13.62
C ILE A 117 11.04 3.20 -13.11
N GLY A 118 10.89 4.43 -13.60
CA GLY A 118 11.67 5.59 -13.21
C GLY A 118 10.92 6.52 -12.24
N PRO A 119 11.56 7.63 -11.83
CA PRO A 119 10.92 8.62 -10.95
C PRO A 119 9.66 9.28 -11.53
N ASP A 120 9.61 9.41 -12.86
CA ASP A 120 8.49 10.05 -13.57
C ASP A 120 7.26 9.14 -13.67
N ASP A 121 7.42 7.84 -13.41
CA ASP A 121 6.33 6.86 -13.33
C ASP A 121 5.71 6.80 -11.93
N LEU A 122 6.28 7.53 -10.96
CA LEU A 122 5.86 7.58 -9.57
C LEU A 122 5.41 8.98 -9.18
N HIS A 123 4.56 9.11 -8.16
CA HIS A 123 4.09 10.40 -7.63
C HIS A 123 5.18 11.16 -6.82
N VAL A 124 6.41 11.20 -7.34
CA VAL A 124 7.53 11.91 -6.71
C VAL A 124 7.39 13.43 -6.91
N ALA A 125 7.00 13.87 -8.10
CA ALA A 125 6.82 15.28 -8.40
C ALA A 125 5.74 15.92 -7.50
N GLU A 126 4.64 15.20 -7.28
CA GLU A 126 3.55 15.62 -6.40
C GLU A 126 3.96 15.66 -4.93
N LEU A 127 4.79 14.70 -4.48
CA LEU A 127 5.38 14.76 -3.14
C LEU A 127 6.23 16.03 -2.98
N MET A 128 7.11 16.32 -3.95
CA MET A 128 7.96 17.51 -3.89
C MET A 128 7.14 18.81 -3.93
N ALA A 129 6.06 18.84 -4.72
CA ALA A 129 5.14 19.99 -4.75
C ALA A 129 4.46 20.21 -3.38
N ARG A 130 4.04 19.12 -2.71
CA ARG A 130 3.47 19.19 -1.36
C ARG A 130 4.48 19.72 -0.35
N LEU A 131 5.73 19.25 -0.38
CA LEU A 131 6.79 19.73 0.52
C LEU A 131 7.14 21.21 0.30
N GLY A 132 6.89 21.73 -0.91
CA GLY A 132 7.08 23.16 -1.20
C GLY A 132 5.91 24.05 -0.80
N SER A 133 4.71 23.50 -0.62
CA SER A 133 3.48 24.25 -0.37
C SER A 133 2.86 24.04 1.01
N GLU A 134 3.17 22.92 1.68
CA GLU A 134 2.67 22.58 3.01
C GLU A 134 3.78 22.76 4.03
N ASP A 135 3.43 23.06 5.30
CA ASP A 135 4.38 23.16 6.42
C ASP A 135 4.70 21.75 6.95
N VAL A 136 5.62 21.06 6.25
CA VAL A 136 6.02 19.69 6.55
C VAL A 136 7.37 19.67 7.26
N GLY A 137 7.38 19.25 8.53
CA GLY A 137 8.59 19.11 9.34
C GLY A 137 9.28 17.75 9.20
N GLU A 138 8.53 16.69 8.90
CA GLU A 138 9.08 15.33 8.82
C GLU A 138 8.45 14.50 7.68
N VAL A 139 9.31 13.79 6.95
CA VAL A 139 8.92 12.74 6.01
C VAL A 139 9.43 11.41 6.53
N VAL A 140 8.50 10.48 6.79
CA VAL A 140 8.79 9.10 7.17
C VAL A 140 8.76 8.23 5.91
N LEU A 141 9.90 7.69 5.50
CA LEU A 141 9.98 6.78 4.36
C LEU A 141 9.61 5.36 4.79
N ALA A 142 8.44 4.89 4.39
CA ALA A 142 7.87 3.59 4.72
C ALA A 142 7.72 2.69 3.49
N THR A 143 8.63 2.80 2.53
CA THR A 143 8.73 1.87 1.40
C THR A 143 9.19 0.48 1.88
N ASN A 144 8.86 -0.56 1.13
CA ASN A 144 9.21 -1.93 1.48
C ASN A 144 10.71 -2.12 1.76
N PRO A 145 11.11 -3.00 2.69
CA PRO A 145 12.53 -3.24 3.03
C PRO A 145 13.20 -4.22 2.05
N ASN A 146 12.88 -4.12 0.76
CA ASN A 146 13.51 -4.82 -0.35
C ASN A 146 14.44 -3.87 -1.14
N VAL A 147 15.13 -4.36 -2.15
CA VAL A 147 16.13 -3.61 -2.94
C VAL A 147 15.49 -2.37 -3.60
N GLU A 148 14.33 -2.52 -4.21
CA GLU A 148 13.59 -1.45 -4.89
C GLU A 148 13.15 -0.38 -3.89
N GLY A 149 12.58 -0.79 -2.76
CA GLY A 149 12.12 0.13 -1.71
C GLY A 149 13.27 0.87 -1.01
N GLU A 150 14.43 0.22 -0.81
CA GLU A 150 15.65 0.87 -0.28
C GLU A 150 16.21 1.88 -1.29
N THR A 151 16.23 1.52 -2.58
CA THR A 151 16.66 2.41 -3.67
C THR A 151 15.76 3.63 -3.74
N THR A 152 14.44 3.42 -3.68
CA THR A 152 13.42 4.49 -3.69
C THR A 152 13.59 5.42 -2.47
N ALA A 153 13.74 4.84 -1.27
CA ALA A 153 13.96 5.64 -0.06
C ALA A 153 15.25 6.48 -0.13
N SER A 154 16.33 5.89 -0.63
CA SER A 154 17.62 6.59 -0.79
C SER A 154 17.52 7.71 -1.82
N TYR A 155 16.78 7.51 -2.89
CA TYR A 155 16.51 8.52 -3.90
C TYR A 155 15.71 9.69 -3.32
N LEU A 156 14.58 9.40 -2.67
CA LEU A 156 13.73 10.41 -2.02
C LEU A 156 14.48 11.19 -0.95
N ALA A 157 15.26 10.51 -0.12
CA ALA A 157 16.06 11.17 0.91
C ALA A 157 17.05 12.21 0.33
N ARG A 158 17.66 11.92 -0.83
CA ARG A 158 18.53 12.86 -1.53
C ARG A 158 17.79 14.09 -2.08
N LEU A 159 16.55 13.94 -2.49
CA LEU A 159 15.71 15.05 -2.96
C LEU A 159 15.19 15.91 -1.81
N ILE A 160 14.77 15.28 -0.71
CA ILE A 160 14.05 15.94 0.38
C ILE A 160 15.00 16.63 1.36
N LYS A 161 16.15 16.02 1.72
CA LYS A 161 17.10 16.59 2.69
C LYS A 161 17.53 18.03 2.39
N PRO A 162 17.81 18.44 1.12
CA PRO A 162 18.19 19.82 0.81
C PRO A 162 17.10 20.86 1.11
N LEU A 163 15.83 20.43 1.24
CA LEU A 163 14.71 21.32 1.61
C LEU A 163 14.67 21.63 3.11
N GLY A 164 15.55 21.03 3.92
CA GLY A 164 15.57 21.21 5.38
C GLY A 164 14.52 20.38 6.12
N VAL A 165 13.79 19.52 5.44
CA VAL A 165 12.79 18.62 6.02
C VAL A 165 13.49 17.41 6.65
N LYS A 166 13.10 17.04 7.86
CA LYS A 166 13.60 15.85 8.54
C LYS A 166 13.15 14.60 7.78
N VAL A 167 14.08 13.74 7.40
CA VAL A 167 13.79 12.47 6.74
C VAL A 167 14.11 11.32 7.68
N THR A 168 13.11 10.51 7.97
CA THR A 168 13.24 9.30 8.80
C THR A 168 12.83 8.07 8.01
N ARG A 169 13.15 6.88 8.53
CA ARG A 169 12.77 5.59 7.98
C ARG A 169 12.28 4.68 9.09
N LEU A 170 11.38 3.75 8.75
CA LEU A 170 10.97 2.72 9.68
C LEU A 170 12.19 1.93 10.14
N ALA A 171 12.30 1.71 11.45
CA ALA A 171 13.38 0.92 12.03
C ALA A 171 13.32 -0.53 11.53
N SER A 172 14.47 -1.06 11.16
CA SER A 172 14.63 -2.48 10.86
C SER A 172 15.09 -3.20 12.13
N GLY A 173 14.59 -4.41 12.39
CA GLY A 173 14.99 -5.16 13.57
C GLY A 173 14.30 -6.51 13.68
N LEU A 174 14.58 -7.18 14.80
CA LEU A 174 14.00 -8.48 15.11
C LEU A 174 12.50 -8.36 15.39
N PRO A 175 11.68 -9.30 14.88
CA PRO A 175 10.26 -9.33 15.20
C PRO A 175 10.03 -9.64 16.68
N VAL A 176 9.05 -8.98 17.27
CA VAL A 176 8.67 -9.25 18.68
C VAL A 176 8.08 -10.65 18.79
N GLY A 177 8.59 -11.44 19.73
CA GLY A 177 8.16 -12.83 19.98
C GLY A 177 8.86 -13.88 19.12
N GLY A 178 9.85 -13.47 18.31
CA GLY A 178 10.72 -14.41 17.62
C GLY A 178 11.97 -14.77 18.44
N ASP A 179 12.43 -16.02 18.30
CA ASP A 179 13.69 -16.46 18.91
C ASP A 179 14.88 -16.01 18.04
N LEU A 180 15.95 -15.60 18.70
CA LEU A 180 17.15 -15.05 18.05
C LEU A 180 17.81 -16.05 17.09
N GLU A 181 17.72 -17.34 17.40
CA GLU A 181 18.33 -18.44 16.61
C GLU A 181 17.69 -18.61 15.21
N PHE A 182 16.45 -18.11 15.00
CA PHE A 182 15.76 -18.19 13.72
C PHE A 182 15.89 -16.91 12.89
N ALA A 183 16.58 -15.89 13.41
CA ALA A 183 16.81 -14.67 12.66
C ALA A 183 17.88 -14.88 11.59
N ASP A 184 17.62 -14.41 10.37
CA ASP A 184 18.63 -14.41 9.32
C ASP A 184 19.74 -13.39 9.63
N GLU A 185 20.93 -13.60 9.05
CA GLU A 185 22.12 -12.80 9.31
C GLU A 185 21.93 -11.31 8.98
N VAL A 186 21.17 -11.00 7.93
CA VAL A 186 20.92 -9.61 7.48
C VAL A 186 20.04 -8.89 8.49
N THR A 187 18.95 -9.52 8.91
CA THR A 187 18.02 -8.99 9.92
C THR A 187 18.73 -8.76 11.26
N LEU A 188 19.55 -9.74 11.69
CA LEU A 188 20.30 -9.64 12.93
C LEU A 188 21.38 -8.52 12.84
N GLY A 189 22.09 -8.43 11.72
CA GLY A 189 23.06 -7.37 11.47
C GLY A 189 22.43 -5.98 11.55
N ARG A 190 21.30 -5.76 10.88
CA ARG A 190 20.55 -4.49 10.94
C ARG A 190 20.06 -4.17 12.36
N ALA A 191 19.60 -5.17 13.11
CA ALA A 191 19.19 -4.99 14.50
C ALA A 191 20.36 -4.55 15.42
N LEU A 192 21.55 -5.11 15.21
CA LEU A 192 22.76 -4.73 15.95
C LEU A 192 23.22 -3.32 15.60
N GLU A 193 23.16 -2.92 14.32
CA GLU A 193 23.48 -1.56 13.88
C GLU A 193 22.52 -0.52 14.48
N ALA A 194 21.22 -0.84 14.50
CA ALA A 194 20.15 0.02 15.00
C ALA A 194 19.87 -0.10 16.49
N ARG A 195 20.76 -0.77 17.28
CA ARG A 195 20.60 -0.95 18.73
C ARG A 195 20.48 0.37 19.47
N ARG A 196 19.64 0.41 20.50
CA ARG A 196 19.36 1.58 21.32
C ARG A 196 19.86 1.37 22.74
N GLU A 197 20.26 2.47 23.41
CA GLU A 197 20.42 2.47 24.87
C GLU A 197 19.06 2.23 25.55
N LEU A 198 19.10 1.52 26.68
CA LEU A 198 17.92 1.19 27.49
C LEU A 198 17.72 2.25 28.57
#